data_b162494e38a7004ba63917c677ebcb1b
#
_entry.id   b162494e38a7004ba63917c677ebcb1b
#
_cell.length_a   1.000
_cell.length_b   1.000
_cell.length_c   1.000
_cell.angle_alpha   90.00
_cell.angle_beta   90.00
_cell.angle_gamma   90.00
#
_symmetry.space_group_name_H-M   'P 1'
#
loop_
_entity.id
_entity.type
_entity.pdbx_description
1 polymer ?
#
loop_
_entity_poly.entity_id
_entity_poly.type
_entity_poly.pdbx_seq_one_letter_code
_entity_poly.pdbx_strand_id
1 'polypeptide(L)'
;MTQINEQQTYYDIAVIGGGINGVGIANDAAGRGLSVFLCEKDDLASHTSSASSKLIHGGLRYLEHKEFRLVREALAEREVLLAKAPHIIRPMRFIMPHQPHLRPAWLIRTGLFLYDHLGKREKLAGSHLVEFDPYTSPLKTEITRGFEYSDCAVDDSRLVILNAMQAREKNATVVTQTRCISAQREDGLWNIQFENEQGIYQIQAKALVNAAGPWVAQFIKQELQLKSQYGIRLIQGSHIIVPKIYDGDKAFIMQNDDQRIVFAIPYLNQYTMIGTTDREYLADPNNVEISQQEIDYLLDVSNDHFKVQLTQADIIQTFSGVRPLCDDESDNPAAITRDYTLALSQDHENDAPLLSVFGGKLTTYRRLAESAMEHLQKFFPNAGKAWTEKSLLPGAENLVSVDGLVLEIQNKIKGLDHETSSRWAHAYGTYTWKFLNHSTSVHELGQDFGHGLYAQEVDYLVDQEWAIISQDILKRRSKLYLKFNETEIQALDEYLLELHERRLQKDVA
;
A
#
# COMPACT_ATOMS: atom_id res chain seq x y z
N MET A 1 -17.38 13.06 7.05
CA MET A 1 -17.41 13.25 5.59
C MET A 1 -16.64 14.51 5.28
N THR A 2 -15.66 14.47 4.40
CA THR A 2 -15.00 15.71 3.96
C THR A 2 -16.03 16.45 3.13
N GLN A 3 -16.56 17.54 3.66
CA GLN A 3 -17.44 18.41 2.88
C GLN A 3 -16.63 18.88 1.67
N ILE A 4 -17.19 18.64 0.49
CA ILE A 4 -16.68 19.29 -0.70
C ILE A 4 -16.92 20.78 -0.45
N ASN A 5 -15.82 21.51 -0.39
CA ASN A 5 -15.91 22.94 -0.21
C ASN A 5 -16.67 23.50 -1.42
N GLU A 6 -17.96 23.76 -1.29
CA GLU A 6 -18.83 24.30 -2.37
C GLU A 6 -18.23 25.57 -3.01
N GLN A 7 -17.24 26.18 -2.37
CA GLN A 7 -16.56 27.37 -2.83
C GLN A 7 -15.41 27.11 -3.82
N GLN A 8 -14.82 25.92 -3.85
CA GLN A 8 -13.71 25.63 -4.77
C GLN A 8 -14.14 24.62 -5.85
N THR A 9 -14.48 25.12 -7.01
CA THR A 9 -14.89 24.33 -8.17
C THR A 9 -13.79 24.24 -9.25
N TYR A 10 -12.63 24.85 -9.02
CA TYR A 10 -11.54 24.94 -9.99
C TYR A 10 -10.21 24.51 -9.39
N TYR A 11 -9.52 23.59 -10.08
CA TYR A 11 -8.25 22.99 -9.65
C TYR A 11 -7.20 23.01 -10.76
N ASP A 12 -5.94 22.98 -10.39
CA ASP A 12 -4.86 22.76 -11.34
C ASP A 12 -4.88 21.31 -11.83
N ILE A 13 -5.01 20.35 -10.91
CA ILE A 13 -5.00 18.92 -11.24
C ILE A 13 -6.16 18.22 -10.53
N ALA A 14 -6.91 17.40 -11.30
CA ALA A 14 -7.82 16.40 -10.75
C ALA A 14 -7.17 15.01 -10.87
N VAL A 15 -7.18 14.22 -9.78
CA VAL A 15 -6.63 12.87 -9.71
C VAL A 15 -7.76 11.89 -9.43
N ILE A 16 -7.92 10.88 -10.29
CA ILE A 16 -8.92 9.83 -10.15
C ILE A 16 -8.24 8.54 -9.64
N GLY A 17 -8.61 8.12 -8.43
CA GLY A 17 -8.12 6.91 -7.76
C GLY A 17 -7.27 7.18 -6.53
N GLY A 18 -7.71 6.63 -5.38
CA GLY A 18 -7.09 6.76 -4.06
C GLY A 18 -6.13 5.62 -3.70
N GLY A 19 -5.58 4.92 -4.71
CA GLY A 19 -4.48 3.98 -4.53
C GLY A 19 -3.12 4.69 -4.41
N ILE A 20 -2.06 3.92 -4.19
CA ILE A 20 -0.71 4.46 -3.91
C ILE A 20 -0.19 5.42 -4.98
N ASN A 21 -0.48 5.16 -6.27
CA ASN A 21 -0.04 6.02 -7.36
C ASN A 21 -0.80 7.36 -7.34
N GLY A 22 -2.12 7.32 -7.19
CA GLY A 22 -2.95 8.53 -7.17
C GLY A 22 -2.64 9.44 -5.99
N VAL A 23 -2.57 8.89 -4.76
CA VAL A 23 -2.21 9.68 -3.58
C VAL A 23 -0.77 10.19 -3.64
N GLY A 24 0.15 9.42 -4.23
CA GLY A 24 1.53 9.84 -4.44
C GLY A 24 1.64 11.04 -5.39
N ILE A 25 0.91 11.00 -6.52
CA ILE A 25 0.88 12.11 -7.48
C ILE A 25 0.19 13.33 -6.87
N ALA A 26 -0.95 13.16 -6.19
CA ALA A 26 -1.64 14.24 -5.50
C ALA A 26 -0.75 14.90 -4.44
N ASN A 27 -0.02 14.11 -3.66
CA ASN A 27 0.91 14.59 -2.66
C ASN A 27 2.07 15.39 -3.27
N ASP A 28 2.71 14.87 -4.32
CA ASP A 28 3.81 15.57 -4.97
C ASP A 28 3.34 16.88 -5.61
N ALA A 29 2.21 16.86 -6.32
CA ALA A 29 1.63 18.04 -6.95
C ALA A 29 1.24 19.13 -5.94
N ALA A 30 0.56 18.75 -4.85
CA ALA A 30 0.13 19.70 -3.81
C ALA A 30 1.34 20.35 -3.11
N GLY A 31 2.39 19.57 -2.83
CA GLY A 31 3.62 20.11 -2.24
C GLY A 31 4.45 20.99 -3.18
N ARG A 32 4.19 20.93 -4.49
CA ARG A 32 4.71 21.87 -5.48
C ARG A 32 3.86 23.15 -5.60
N GLY A 33 2.83 23.30 -4.77
CA GLY A 33 1.98 24.49 -4.71
C GLY A 33 0.82 24.49 -5.72
N LEU A 34 0.49 23.36 -6.32
CA LEU A 34 -0.67 23.22 -7.19
C LEU A 34 -1.93 22.91 -6.37
N SER A 35 -3.07 23.44 -6.82
CA SER A 35 -4.38 23.05 -6.27
C SER A 35 -4.79 21.69 -6.83
N VAL A 36 -5.04 20.73 -5.93
CA VAL A 36 -5.28 19.33 -6.30
C VAL A 36 -6.61 18.86 -5.74
N PHE A 37 -7.40 18.20 -6.60
CA PHE A 37 -8.56 17.42 -6.20
C PHE A 37 -8.28 15.93 -6.44
N LEU A 38 -8.44 15.10 -5.42
CA LEU A 38 -8.35 13.64 -5.52
C LEU A 38 -9.67 13.02 -5.10
N CYS A 39 -10.22 12.14 -5.95
CA CYS A 39 -11.37 11.32 -5.59
C CYS A 39 -11.06 9.82 -5.62
N GLU A 40 -11.68 9.09 -4.69
CA GLU A 40 -11.71 7.64 -4.63
C GLU A 40 -13.17 7.17 -4.53
N LYS A 41 -13.55 6.20 -5.37
CA LYS A 41 -14.92 5.67 -5.40
C LYS A 41 -15.31 4.90 -4.13
N ASP A 42 -14.32 4.30 -3.49
CA ASP A 42 -14.46 3.54 -2.25
C ASP A 42 -13.63 4.21 -1.14
N ASP A 43 -13.04 3.44 -0.23
CA ASP A 43 -12.08 3.93 0.73
C ASP A 43 -10.65 3.96 0.15
N LEU A 44 -9.79 4.80 0.70
CA LEU A 44 -8.35 4.83 0.35
C LEU A 44 -7.71 3.44 0.52
N ALA A 45 -6.93 3.02 -0.46
CA ALA A 45 -6.26 1.72 -0.49
C ALA A 45 -7.19 0.50 -0.51
N SER A 46 -8.48 0.62 -0.80
CA SER A 46 -9.44 -0.49 -0.70
C SER A 46 -9.17 -1.67 -1.65
N HIS A 47 -8.38 -1.47 -2.69
CA HIS A 47 -8.08 -2.47 -3.73
C HIS A 47 -6.61 -2.92 -3.73
N THR A 48 -5.95 -2.94 -4.88
CA THR A 48 -4.57 -3.43 -5.10
C THR A 48 -3.56 -2.92 -4.06
N SER A 49 -3.70 -1.68 -3.60
CA SER A 49 -2.72 -1.03 -2.72
C SER A 49 -2.69 -1.58 -1.29
N SER A 50 -3.71 -2.29 -0.82
CA SER A 50 -3.71 -3.00 0.48
C SER A 50 -3.61 -4.52 0.35
N ALA A 51 -3.66 -5.04 -0.89
CA ALA A 51 -3.56 -6.47 -1.18
C ALA A 51 -2.17 -6.89 -1.65
N SER A 52 -1.12 -6.17 -1.22
CA SER A 52 0.28 -6.46 -1.51
C SER A 52 0.87 -7.51 -0.55
N SER A 53 2.07 -7.98 -0.85
CA SER A 53 2.86 -8.79 0.10
C SER A 53 3.44 -7.97 1.26
N LYS A 54 3.08 -6.68 1.37
CA LYS A 54 3.49 -5.74 2.43
C LYS A 54 5.00 -5.58 2.56
N LEU A 55 5.67 -5.50 1.41
CA LEU A 55 7.13 -5.39 1.30
C LEU A 55 7.53 -4.17 0.47
N ILE A 56 8.59 -3.51 0.90
CA ILE A 56 9.38 -2.57 0.12
C ILE A 56 10.69 -3.27 -0.22
N HIS A 57 10.81 -3.72 -1.46
CA HIS A 57 11.91 -4.59 -1.87
C HIS A 57 12.47 -4.21 -3.25
N GLY A 58 13.75 -4.49 -3.46
CA GLY A 58 14.44 -4.20 -4.72
C GLY A 58 14.09 -5.15 -5.86
N GLY A 59 13.38 -6.25 -5.58
CA GLY A 59 12.99 -7.22 -6.60
C GLY A 59 14.17 -8.06 -7.10
N LEU A 60 14.81 -8.81 -6.23
CA LEU A 60 15.99 -9.67 -6.54
C LEU A 60 15.80 -10.50 -7.81
N ARG A 61 14.58 -11.02 -8.05
CA ARG A 61 14.25 -11.83 -9.24
C ARG A 61 14.42 -11.07 -10.57
N TYR A 62 14.28 -9.74 -10.56
CA TYR A 62 14.44 -8.95 -11.80
C TYR A 62 15.87 -8.93 -12.33
N LEU A 63 16.87 -9.29 -11.51
CA LEU A 63 18.24 -9.48 -11.97
C LEU A 63 18.37 -10.65 -12.95
N GLU A 64 17.53 -11.69 -12.82
CA GLU A 64 17.48 -12.82 -13.76
C GLU A 64 17.01 -12.38 -15.16
N HIS A 65 16.15 -11.34 -15.21
CA HIS A 65 15.65 -10.75 -16.44
C HIS A 65 16.51 -9.56 -16.93
N LYS A 66 17.69 -9.32 -16.30
CA LYS A 66 18.63 -8.24 -16.62
C LYS A 66 18.05 -6.83 -16.44
N GLU A 67 16.99 -6.66 -15.63
CA GLU A 67 16.31 -5.41 -15.34
C GLU A 67 17.09 -4.61 -14.27
N PHE A 68 18.39 -4.36 -14.50
CA PHE A 68 19.28 -3.71 -13.53
C PHE A 68 18.84 -2.28 -13.16
N ARG A 69 18.27 -1.53 -14.11
CA ARG A 69 17.76 -0.18 -13.86
C ARG A 69 16.63 -0.21 -12.84
N LEU A 70 15.68 -1.10 -13.05
CA LEU A 70 14.51 -1.26 -12.18
C LEU A 70 14.91 -1.68 -10.76
N VAL A 71 15.85 -2.63 -10.64
CA VAL A 71 16.38 -3.05 -9.34
C VAL A 71 17.10 -1.90 -8.63
N ARG A 72 17.95 -1.14 -9.35
CA ARG A 72 18.67 0.00 -8.78
C ARG A 72 17.71 1.07 -8.26
N GLU A 73 16.68 1.42 -9.03
CA GLU A 73 15.67 2.39 -8.62
C GLU A 73 14.91 1.91 -7.38
N ALA A 74 14.45 0.66 -7.37
CA ALA A 74 13.73 0.08 -6.23
C ALA A 74 14.60 0.02 -4.96
N LEU A 75 15.90 -0.30 -5.07
CA LEU A 75 16.83 -0.30 -3.95
C LEU A 75 17.08 1.12 -3.41
N ALA A 76 17.15 2.13 -4.27
CA ALA A 76 17.29 3.52 -3.86
C ALA A 76 16.01 4.00 -3.14
N GLU A 77 14.85 3.75 -3.73
CA GLU A 77 13.56 4.12 -3.12
C GLU A 77 13.32 3.40 -1.79
N ARG A 78 13.79 2.17 -1.61
CA ARG A 78 13.70 1.45 -0.34
C ARG A 78 14.36 2.22 0.81
N GLU A 79 15.57 2.76 0.60
CA GLU A 79 16.27 3.56 1.61
C GLU A 79 15.54 4.90 1.87
N VAL A 80 15.05 5.55 0.81
CA VAL A 80 14.26 6.80 0.92
C VAL A 80 12.99 6.55 1.74
N LEU A 81 12.24 5.52 1.42
CA LEU A 81 10.98 5.20 2.10
C LEU A 81 11.18 4.79 3.56
N LEU A 82 12.24 4.01 3.85
CA LEU A 82 12.62 3.65 5.22
C LEU A 82 12.97 4.89 6.06
N ALA A 83 13.62 5.89 5.46
CA ALA A 83 13.92 7.15 6.14
C ALA A 83 12.68 8.04 6.31
N LYS A 84 11.79 8.03 5.31
CA LYS A 84 10.60 8.88 5.21
C LYS A 84 9.48 8.49 6.17
N ALA A 85 9.32 7.19 6.45
CA ALA A 85 8.22 6.66 7.24
C ALA A 85 8.68 5.50 8.17
N PRO A 86 9.62 5.74 9.10
CA PRO A 86 10.25 4.71 9.92
C PRO A 86 9.27 4.02 10.89
N HIS A 87 8.09 4.59 11.14
CA HIS A 87 7.07 3.99 11.98
C HIS A 87 6.27 2.90 11.25
N ILE A 88 6.04 3.03 9.94
CA ILE A 88 5.30 2.04 9.15
C ILE A 88 6.19 1.18 8.24
N ILE A 89 7.46 1.54 8.08
CA ILE A 89 8.44 0.79 7.27
C ILE A 89 9.61 0.39 8.16
N ARG A 90 9.88 -0.91 8.22
CA ARG A 90 10.93 -1.46 9.08
C ARG A 90 11.87 -2.38 8.30
N PRO A 91 13.16 -2.42 8.64
CA PRO A 91 14.07 -3.43 8.11
C PRO A 91 13.54 -4.84 8.38
N MET A 92 13.67 -5.72 7.40
CA MET A 92 13.33 -7.13 7.51
C MET A 92 14.41 -7.98 6.88
N ARG A 93 14.84 -9.03 7.58
CA ARG A 93 15.78 -10.02 7.04
C ARG A 93 15.02 -11.11 6.34
N PHE A 94 15.53 -11.55 5.19
CA PHE A 94 14.97 -12.61 4.38
C PHE A 94 15.93 -13.78 4.32
N ILE A 95 15.43 -14.96 4.57
CA ILE A 95 16.11 -16.23 4.38
C ILE A 95 15.66 -16.83 3.05
N MET A 96 16.62 -17.12 2.19
CA MET A 96 16.42 -17.91 0.97
C MET A 96 17.01 -19.29 1.19
N PRO A 97 16.22 -20.31 1.52
CA PRO A 97 16.69 -21.70 1.64
C PRO A 97 17.30 -22.15 0.32
N HIS A 98 18.45 -22.82 0.38
CA HIS A 98 19.13 -23.30 -0.83
C HIS A 98 18.81 -24.76 -1.07
N GLN A 99 18.17 -25.03 -2.17
CA GLN A 99 17.90 -26.36 -2.72
C GLN A 99 18.76 -26.54 -3.98
N PRO A 100 19.75 -27.49 -3.99
CA PRO A 100 20.76 -27.62 -5.06
C PRO A 100 20.17 -27.88 -6.45
N HIS A 101 18.99 -28.50 -6.54
CA HIS A 101 18.34 -28.86 -7.80
C HIS A 101 17.69 -27.66 -8.49
N LEU A 102 17.46 -26.55 -7.78
CA LEU A 102 16.82 -25.35 -8.34
C LEU A 102 17.86 -24.42 -9.00
N ARG A 103 18.63 -23.71 -8.18
CA ARG A 103 19.62 -22.74 -8.66
C ARG A 103 20.98 -22.99 -8.02
N PRO A 104 22.08 -22.95 -8.77
CA PRO A 104 23.44 -23.11 -8.19
C PRO A 104 23.73 -22.00 -7.15
N ALA A 105 24.32 -22.37 -6.03
CA ALA A 105 24.64 -21.43 -4.94
C ALA A 105 25.52 -20.25 -5.38
N TRP A 106 26.47 -20.48 -6.32
CA TRP A 106 27.32 -19.40 -6.85
C TRP A 106 26.51 -18.34 -7.62
N LEU A 107 25.46 -18.75 -8.34
CA LEU A 107 24.58 -17.84 -9.08
C LEU A 107 23.78 -16.96 -8.12
N ILE A 108 23.19 -17.57 -7.09
CA ILE A 108 22.47 -16.84 -6.03
C ILE A 108 23.40 -15.84 -5.34
N ARG A 109 24.61 -16.29 -4.98
CA ARG A 109 25.63 -15.42 -4.35
C ARG A 109 26.02 -14.23 -5.23
N THR A 110 26.19 -14.46 -6.53
CA THR A 110 26.48 -13.38 -7.49
C THR A 110 25.31 -12.42 -7.60
N GLY A 111 24.08 -12.92 -7.68
CA GLY A 111 22.86 -12.09 -7.69
C GLY A 111 22.74 -11.24 -6.43
N LEU A 112 22.96 -11.81 -5.26
CA LEU A 112 22.92 -11.10 -3.97
C LEU A 112 24.07 -10.09 -3.85
N PHE A 113 25.26 -10.40 -4.34
CA PHE A 113 26.37 -9.43 -4.40
C PHE A 113 25.99 -8.22 -5.26
N LEU A 114 25.41 -8.43 -6.44
CA LEU A 114 24.92 -7.34 -7.28
C LEU A 114 23.80 -6.55 -6.56
N TYR A 115 22.85 -7.25 -5.96
CA TYR A 115 21.77 -6.65 -5.19
C TYR A 115 22.27 -5.74 -4.07
N ASP A 116 23.30 -6.16 -3.38
CA ASP A 116 23.94 -5.40 -2.31
C ASP A 116 24.69 -4.14 -2.79
N HIS A 117 25.10 -4.10 -4.08
CA HIS A 117 25.99 -3.05 -4.62
C HIS A 117 25.35 -2.19 -5.73
N LEU A 118 24.17 -2.57 -6.25
CA LEU A 118 23.47 -1.78 -7.27
C LEU A 118 22.84 -0.50 -6.70
N GLY A 119 22.51 -0.46 -5.42
CA GLY A 119 22.00 0.70 -4.70
C GLY A 119 22.90 1.08 -3.52
N LYS A 120 22.85 2.34 -3.10
CA LYS A 120 23.50 2.77 -1.86
C LYS A 120 22.71 2.22 -0.68
N ARG A 121 23.37 1.45 0.18
CA ARG A 121 22.83 0.98 1.46
C ARG A 121 23.32 1.87 2.59
N GLU A 122 22.41 2.34 3.42
CA GLU A 122 22.74 3.17 4.57
C GLU A 122 22.44 2.48 5.90
N LYS A 123 21.26 1.84 6.00
CA LYS A 123 20.78 1.24 7.25
C LYS A 123 20.70 -0.28 7.22
N LEU A 124 20.63 -0.88 6.04
CA LEU A 124 20.37 -2.32 5.89
C LEU A 124 21.65 -3.13 5.87
N ALA A 125 21.67 -4.28 6.56
CA ALA A 125 22.80 -5.21 6.56
C ALA A 125 22.96 -5.94 5.22
N GLY A 126 24.20 -6.32 4.87
CA GLY A 126 24.50 -7.05 3.65
C GLY A 126 24.03 -8.50 3.67
N SER A 127 24.11 -9.14 2.49
CA SER A 127 23.81 -10.56 2.33
C SER A 127 24.99 -11.45 2.77
N HIS A 128 24.65 -12.61 3.29
CA HIS A 128 25.62 -13.65 3.65
C HIS A 128 25.01 -15.05 3.57
N LEU A 129 25.90 -16.05 3.55
CA LEU A 129 25.51 -17.47 3.66
C LEU A 129 25.13 -17.76 5.12
N VAL A 130 24.08 -18.56 5.31
CA VAL A 130 23.67 -19.08 6.62
C VAL A 130 23.57 -20.60 6.56
N GLU A 131 23.98 -21.26 7.65
CA GLU A 131 23.81 -22.68 7.86
C GLU A 131 22.67 -22.91 8.85
N PHE A 132 21.90 -23.95 8.64
CA PHE A 132 20.76 -24.28 9.49
C PHE A 132 21.07 -25.51 10.32
N ASP A 133 20.88 -25.39 11.62
CA ASP A 133 20.88 -26.52 12.52
C ASP A 133 19.58 -27.33 12.29
N PRO A 134 19.69 -28.61 11.95
CA PRO A 134 18.52 -29.45 11.65
C PRO A 134 17.57 -29.62 12.84
N TYR A 135 17.99 -29.35 14.06
CA TYR A 135 17.14 -29.47 15.26
C TYR A 135 16.37 -28.17 15.59
N THR A 136 16.99 -27.02 15.42
CA THR A 136 16.42 -25.73 15.80
C THR A 136 15.80 -24.94 14.64
N SER A 137 16.22 -25.22 13.40
CA SER A 137 15.63 -24.60 12.21
C SER A 137 14.16 -25.00 12.01
N PRO A 138 13.29 -24.10 11.61
CA PRO A 138 11.91 -24.43 11.23
C PRO A 138 11.82 -25.18 9.89
N LEU A 139 12.90 -25.15 9.10
CA LEU A 139 12.97 -25.80 7.78
C LEU A 139 13.15 -27.31 7.91
N LYS A 140 12.75 -28.03 6.88
CA LYS A 140 13.01 -29.49 6.76
C LYS A 140 14.51 -29.81 6.90
N THR A 141 14.81 -30.95 7.44
CA THR A 141 16.19 -31.36 7.83
C THR A 141 17.17 -31.46 6.66
N GLU A 142 16.67 -31.70 5.47
CA GLU A 142 17.46 -31.74 4.22
C GLU A 142 17.90 -30.33 3.76
N ILE A 143 17.28 -29.26 4.26
CA ILE A 143 17.65 -27.88 3.95
C ILE A 143 18.67 -27.42 5.00
N THR A 144 19.93 -27.55 4.69
CA THR A 144 21.04 -27.32 5.64
C THR A 144 21.68 -25.92 5.54
N ARG A 145 21.40 -25.19 4.48
CA ARG A 145 21.98 -23.86 4.24
C ARG A 145 21.06 -22.97 3.42
N GLY A 146 21.31 -21.67 3.48
CA GLY A 146 20.61 -20.66 2.69
C GLY A 146 21.38 -19.36 2.62
N PHE A 147 20.74 -18.35 2.08
CA PHE A 147 21.28 -17.01 2.01
C PHE A 147 20.37 -16.07 2.78
N GLU A 148 20.98 -15.18 3.54
CA GLU A 148 20.26 -14.11 4.24
C GLU A 148 20.57 -12.77 3.58
N TYR A 149 19.53 -11.95 3.36
CA TYR A 149 19.65 -10.60 2.80
C TYR A 149 18.61 -9.66 3.42
N SER A 150 18.69 -8.36 3.11
CA SER A 150 17.78 -7.36 3.68
C SER A 150 16.87 -6.73 2.64
N ASP A 151 15.62 -6.58 3.03
CA ASP A 151 14.64 -5.67 2.45
C ASP A 151 13.85 -4.99 3.56
N CYS A 152 12.63 -4.49 3.30
CA CYS A 152 11.79 -3.87 4.32
C CYS A 152 10.37 -4.43 4.28
N ALA A 153 9.77 -4.54 5.46
CA ALA A 153 8.33 -4.68 5.61
C ALA A 153 7.67 -3.30 5.67
N VAL A 154 6.42 -3.22 5.24
CA VAL A 154 5.62 -1.99 5.25
C VAL A 154 4.17 -2.27 5.61
N ASP A 155 3.51 -1.35 6.28
CA ASP A 155 2.06 -1.28 6.27
C ASP A 155 1.63 -0.55 4.99
N ASP A 156 1.17 -1.32 4.00
CA ASP A 156 0.84 -0.84 2.66
C ASP A 156 -0.32 0.15 2.66
N SER A 157 -1.39 -0.11 3.37
CA SER A 157 -2.53 0.80 3.46
C SER A 157 -2.19 2.06 4.25
N ARG A 158 -1.42 1.96 5.34
CA ARG A 158 -0.92 3.14 6.05
C ARG A 158 -0.08 4.04 5.15
N LEU A 159 0.75 3.46 4.29
CA LEU A 159 1.56 4.22 3.33
C LEU A 159 0.67 5.06 2.39
N VAL A 160 -0.45 4.51 1.91
CA VAL A 160 -1.43 5.24 1.10
C VAL A 160 -2.08 6.38 1.90
N ILE A 161 -2.61 6.06 3.09
CA ILE A 161 -3.33 7.01 3.94
C ILE A 161 -2.43 8.18 4.34
N LEU A 162 -1.19 7.92 4.74
CA LEU A 162 -0.25 8.97 5.13
C LEU A 162 0.14 9.88 3.96
N ASN A 163 0.22 9.37 2.73
CA ASN A 163 0.40 10.22 1.54
C ASN A 163 -0.83 11.09 1.27
N ALA A 164 -2.04 10.56 1.43
CA ALA A 164 -3.27 11.34 1.29
C ALA A 164 -3.38 12.43 2.39
N MET A 165 -3.01 12.10 3.63
CA MET A 165 -2.96 13.07 4.73
C MET A 165 -1.94 14.18 4.44
N GLN A 166 -0.75 13.84 3.99
CA GLN A 166 0.27 14.83 3.63
C GLN A 166 -0.19 15.72 2.46
N ALA A 167 -0.87 15.15 1.45
CA ALA A 167 -1.47 15.93 0.38
C ALA A 167 -2.51 16.92 0.91
N ARG A 168 -3.39 16.50 1.83
CA ARG A 168 -4.37 17.38 2.50
C ARG A 168 -3.69 18.47 3.32
N GLU A 169 -2.61 18.16 4.04
CA GLU A 169 -1.81 19.16 4.78
C GLU A 169 -1.11 20.17 3.84
N LYS A 170 -0.99 19.85 2.55
CA LYS A 170 -0.55 20.74 1.47
C LYS A 170 -1.73 21.34 0.68
N ASN A 171 -2.92 21.38 1.27
CA ASN A 171 -4.16 21.94 0.73
C ASN A 171 -4.75 21.19 -0.47
N ALA A 172 -4.45 19.92 -0.67
CA ALA A 172 -5.22 19.09 -1.59
C ALA A 172 -6.61 18.79 -0.99
N THR A 173 -7.63 18.81 -1.83
CA THR A 173 -8.95 18.26 -1.52
C THR A 173 -8.94 16.77 -1.78
N VAL A 174 -9.15 15.95 -0.76
CA VAL A 174 -9.21 14.49 -0.86
C VAL A 174 -10.59 14.02 -0.43
N VAL A 175 -11.29 13.32 -1.32
CA VAL A 175 -12.64 12.78 -1.07
C VAL A 175 -12.69 11.30 -1.37
N THR A 176 -13.32 10.56 -0.47
CA THR A 176 -13.61 9.13 -0.60
C THR A 176 -15.11 8.89 -0.85
N GLN A 177 -15.52 7.67 -1.15
CA GLN A 177 -16.91 7.31 -1.50
C GLN A 177 -17.47 8.21 -2.60
N THR A 178 -16.61 8.61 -3.55
CA THR A 178 -16.90 9.60 -4.56
C THR A 178 -16.41 9.10 -5.92
N ARG A 179 -17.35 8.75 -6.78
CA ARG A 179 -17.06 8.17 -8.09
C ARG A 179 -17.06 9.27 -9.16
N CYS A 180 -16.00 9.33 -9.96
CA CYS A 180 -16.03 10.09 -11.21
C CYS A 180 -16.90 9.35 -12.23
N ILE A 181 -17.95 10.01 -12.70
CA ILE A 181 -18.94 9.43 -13.64
C ILE A 181 -18.78 9.94 -15.07
N SER A 182 -18.16 11.10 -15.25
CA SER A 182 -17.78 11.60 -16.58
C SER A 182 -16.70 12.68 -16.48
N ALA A 183 -15.91 12.84 -17.54
CA ALA A 183 -15.05 14.01 -17.69
C ALA A 183 -14.91 14.36 -19.19
N GLN A 184 -15.08 15.61 -19.54
CA GLN A 184 -15.05 16.11 -20.91
C GLN A 184 -14.15 17.34 -20.99
N ARG A 185 -13.45 17.49 -22.13
CA ARG A 185 -12.66 18.68 -22.43
C ARG A 185 -13.56 19.76 -23.03
N GLU A 186 -13.49 20.94 -22.45
CA GLU A 186 -14.21 22.12 -22.94
C GLU A 186 -13.40 23.37 -22.58
N ASP A 187 -13.21 24.27 -23.51
CA ASP A 187 -12.49 25.55 -23.33
C ASP A 187 -11.10 25.42 -22.69
N GLY A 188 -10.37 24.36 -23.02
CA GLY A 188 -9.02 24.07 -22.49
C GLY A 188 -8.98 23.58 -21.05
N LEU A 189 -10.11 23.15 -20.49
CA LEU A 189 -10.25 22.57 -19.17
C LEU A 189 -10.93 21.20 -19.25
N TRP A 190 -10.79 20.43 -18.18
CA TRP A 190 -11.61 19.28 -17.91
C TRP A 190 -12.81 19.69 -17.07
N ASN A 191 -14.03 19.44 -17.55
CA ASN A 191 -15.27 19.47 -16.79
C ASN A 191 -15.55 18.06 -16.30
N ILE A 192 -15.52 17.86 -14.98
CA ILE A 192 -15.52 16.55 -14.35
C ILE A 192 -16.72 16.42 -13.44
N GLN A 193 -17.53 15.38 -13.64
CA GLN A 193 -18.70 15.09 -12.80
C GLN A 193 -18.42 13.93 -11.86
N PHE A 194 -18.83 14.10 -10.64
CA PHE A 194 -18.71 13.13 -9.56
C PHE A 194 -20.06 12.81 -8.96
N GLU A 195 -20.21 11.60 -8.47
CA GLU A 195 -21.37 11.11 -7.75
C GLU A 195 -20.94 10.55 -6.38
N ASN A 196 -21.69 10.88 -5.35
CA ASN A 196 -21.62 10.31 -4.01
C ASN A 196 -23.03 10.23 -3.42
N GLU A 197 -23.19 9.83 -2.16
CA GLU A 197 -24.47 9.75 -1.46
C GLU A 197 -25.23 11.08 -1.36
N GLN A 198 -24.54 12.22 -1.47
CA GLN A 198 -25.14 13.56 -1.41
C GLN A 198 -25.66 14.03 -2.78
N GLY A 199 -25.31 13.35 -3.86
CA GLY A 199 -25.73 13.65 -5.22
C GLY A 199 -24.59 13.82 -6.21
N ILE A 200 -24.89 14.50 -7.31
CA ILE A 200 -23.92 14.80 -8.39
C ILE A 200 -23.43 16.23 -8.27
N TYR A 201 -22.13 16.41 -8.38
CA TYR A 201 -21.49 17.73 -8.41
C TYR A 201 -20.40 17.77 -9.48
N GLN A 202 -19.92 18.96 -9.80
CA GLN A 202 -18.98 19.19 -10.89
C GLN A 202 -17.83 20.09 -10.45
N ILE A 203 -16.64 19.79 -10.96
CA ILE A 203 -15.46 20.66 -10.86
C ILE A 203 -14.83 20.87 -12.23
N GLN A 204 -13.92 21.85 -12.30
CA GLN A 204 -13.05 22.07 -13.45
C GLN A 204 -11.59 21.86 -13.07
N ALA A 205 -10.78 21.31 -14.00
CA ALA A 205 -9.35 21.14 -13.79
C ALA A 205 -8.55 21.42 -15.08
N LYS A 206 -7.34 21.98 -14.92
CA LYS A 206 -6.41 22.20 -16.04
C LYS A 206 -5.80 20.90 -16.56
N ALA A 207 -5.65 19.88 -15.70
CA ALA A 207 -5.15 18.57 -16.07
C ALA A 207 -5.93 17.48 -15.35
N LEU A 208 -6.09 16.33 -16.01
CA LEU A 208 -6.68 15.13 -15.44
C LEU A 208 -5.62 14.04 -15.32
N VAL A 209 -5.50 13.44 -14.14
CA VAL A 209 -4.65 12.27 -13.89
C VAL A 209 -5.54 11.06 -13.64
N ASN A 210 -5.46 10.08 -14.51
CA ASN A 210 -6.13 8.80 -14.35
C ASN A 210 -5.18 7.81 -13.67
N ALA A 211 -5.36 7.61 -12.36
CA ALA A 211 -4.64 6.65 -11.52
C ALA A 211 -5.57 5.54 -11.02
N ALA A 212 -6.61 5.18 -11.81
CA ALA A 212 -7.63 4.21 -11.44
C ALA A 212 -7.15 2.73 -11.41
N GLY A 213 -5.83 2.49 -11.47
CA GLY A 213 -5.23 1.16 -11.31
C GLY A 213 -5.81 0.13 -12.28
N PRO A 214 -6.45 -0.96 -11.78
CA PRO A 214 -7.05 -1.99 -12.65
C PRO A 214 -8.09 -1.47 -13.63
N TRP A 215 -8.72 -0.34 -13.35
CA TRP A 215 -9.78 0.27 -14.17
C TRP A 215 -9.29 1.37 -15.11
N VAL A 216 -7.98 1.64 -15.19
CA VAL A 216 -7.42 2.76 -15.96
C VAL A 216 -7.88 2.78 -17.43
N ALA A 217 -7.86 1.63 -18.12
CA ALA A 217 -8.29 1.52 -19.52
C ALA A 217 -9.82 1.61 -19.66
N GLN A 218 -10.56 1.01 -18.71
CA GLN A 218 -12.01 1.09 -18.67
C GLN A 218 -12.48 2.54 -18.47
N PHE A 219 -11.88 3.28 -17.53
CA PHE A 219 -12.16 4.68 -17.26
C PHE A 219 -11.98 5.55 -18.51
N ILE A 220 -10.86 5.36 -19.26
CA ILE A 220 -10.63 6.08 -20.52
C ILE A 220 -11.77 5.83 -21.52
N LYS A 221 -12.23 4.57 -21.62
CA LYS A 221 -13.25 4.18 -22.58
C LYS A 221 -14.65 4.60 -22.18
N GLN A 222 -15.01 4.45 -20.92
CA GLN A 222 -16.41 4.62 -20.43
C GLN A 222 -16.70 6.05 -19.99
N GLU A 223 -15.86 6.59 -19.09
CA GLU A 223 -16.11 7.89 -18.47
C GLU A 223 -15.55 9.05 -19.31
N LEU A 224 -14.45 8.85 -20.03
CA LEU A 224 -13.88 9.86 -20.91
C LEU A 224 -14.34 9.72 -22.38
N GLN A 225 -14.87 8.57 -22.78
CA GLN A 225 -15.23 8.24 -24.16
C GLN A 225 -14.07 8.42 -25.15
N LEU A 226 -12.84 8.15 -24.69
CA LEU A 226 -11.62 8.24 -25.46
C LEU A 226 -11.07 6.84 -25.79
N LYS A 227 -10.14 6.78 -26.75
CA LYS A 227 -9.40 5.56 -27.05
C LYS A 227 -8.19 5.45 -26.14
N SER A 228 -8.05 4.33 -25.43
CA SER A 228 -6.84 4.06 -24.65
C SER A 228 -5.66 3.76 -25.58
N GLN A 229 -4.50 4.31 -25.27
CA GLN A 229 -3.25 4.06 -25.99
C GLN A 229 -2.67 2.68 -25.66
N TYR A 230 -2.89 2.20 -24.40
CA TYR A 230 -2.38 0.94 -23.88
C TYR A 230 -3.52 0.09 -23.35
N GLY A 231 -3.35 -1.23 -23.39
CA GLY A 231 -4.17 -2.19 -22.67
C GLY A 231 -3.71 -2.39 -21.24
N ILE A 232 -4.49 -3.15 -20.49
CA ILE A 232 -4.15 -3.63 -19.15
C ILE A 232 -4.32 -5.14 -19.11
N ARG A 233 -3.28 -5.83 -18.62
CA ARG A 233 -3.39 -7.23 -18.20
C ARG A 233 -3.43 -7.29 -16.68
N LEU A 234 -4.42 -7.98 -16.15
CA LEU A 234 -4.57 -8.15 -14.72
C LEU A 234 -3.91 -9.47 -14.29
N ILE A 235 -3.00 -9.38 -13.34
CA ILE A 235 -2.33 -10.56 -12.77
C ILE A 235 -2.72 -10.66 -11.30
N GLN A 236 -3.48 -11.69 -10.97
CA GLN A 236 -3.89 -12.00 -9.62
C GLN A 236 -2.70 -12.48 -8.80
N GLY A 237 -2.63 -12.02 -7.56
CA GLY A 237 -1.74 -12.52 -6.53
C GLY A 237 -2.51 -12.74 -5.24
N SER A 238 -2.46 -13.95 -4.70
CA SER A 238 -3.22 -14.37 -3.53
C SER A 238 -2.30 -14.74 -2.38
N HIS A 239 -2.80 -14.53 -1.16
CA HIS A 239 -2.11 -14.86 0.09
C HIS A 239 -3.05 -15.59 1.03
N ILE A 240 -2.48 -16.50 1.82
CA ILE A 240 -3.14 -17.12 2.97
C ILE A 240 -2.49 -16.63 4.26
N ILE A 241 -3.27 -16.49 5.30
CA ILE A 241 -2.82 -16.19 6.66
C ILE A 241 -3.09 -17.42 7.51
N VAL A 242 -2.05 -17.91 8.16
CA VAL A 242 -2.08 -19.10 9.02
C VAL A 242 -1.53 -18.76 10.41
N PRO A 243 -1.74 -19.58 11.45
CA PRO A 243 -1.04 -19.43 12.72
C PRO A 243 0.47 -19.36 12.51
N LYS A 244 1.18 -18.74 13.43
CA LYS A 244 2.64 -18.61 13.38
C LYS A 244 3.30 -19.98 13.26
N ILE A 245 4.04 -20.23 12.17
CA ILE A 245 4.66 -21.54 11.88
C ILE A 245 6.15 -21.61 12.25
N TYR A 246 6.75 -20.48 12.65
CA TYR A 246 8.14 -20.40 13.13
C TYR A 246 8.34 -19.19 14.04
N ASP A 247 9.37 -19.23 14.88
CA ASP A 247 9.76 -18.14 15.75
C ASP A 247 10.72 -17.16 15.07
N GLY A 248 10.72 -15.90 15.53
CA GLY A 248 11.54 -14.82 15.02
C GLY A 248 10.81 -13.89 14.05
N ASP A 249 11.56 -12.96 13.51
CA ASP A 249 11.10 -11.83 12.70
C ASP A 249 11.57 -11.88 11.23
N LYS A 250 12.32 -12.92 10.87
CA LYS A 250 12.84 -13.11 9.52
C LYS A 250 11.76 -13.71 8.61
N ALA A 251 11.66 -13.19 7.39
CA ALA A 251 10.84 -13.77 6.35
C ALA A 251 11.61 -14.85 5.57
N PHE A 252 10.90 -15.80 5.00
CA PHE A 252 11.46 -16.80 4.09
C PHE A 252 10.99 -16.52 2.66
N ILE A 253 11.91 -16.71 1.71
CA ILE A 253 11.63 -16.68 0.28
C ILE A 253 11.86 -18.07 -0.29
N MET A 254 10.78 -18.77 -0.59
CA MET A 254 10.77 -20.14 -1.06
C MET A 254 10.81 -20.16 -2.59
N GLN A 255 11.75 -20.90 -3.13
CA GLN A 255 11.87 -21.14 -4.57
C GLN A 255 11.22 -22.46 -4.93
N ASN A 256 10.55 -22.53 -6.06
CA ASN A 256 9.88 -23.72 -6.56
C ASN A 256 10.41 -24.20 -7.91
N ASP A 257 10.08 -25.45 -8.27
CA ASP A 257 10.41 -26.08 -9.54
C ASP A 257 9.83 -25.33 -10.75
N ASP A 258 8.68 -24.70 -10.58
CA ASP A 258 8.03 -23.85 -11.58
C ASP A 258 8.64 -22.45 -11.71
N GLN A 259 9.77 -22.20 -11.03
CA GLN A 259 10.52 -20.94 -10.98
C GLN A 259 9.77 -19.77 -10.32
N ARG A 260 8.57 -19.98 -9.79
CA ARG A 260 7.89 -18.99 -8.97
C ARG A 260 8.49 -18.92 -7.56
N ILE A 261 8.26 -17.82 -6.90
CA ILE A 261 8.69 -17.62 -5.51
C ILE A 261 7.46 -17.35 -4.63
N VAL A 262 7.47 -17.94 -3.45
CA VAL A 262 6.48 -17.71 -2.42
C VAL A 262 7.18 -17.21 -1.17
N PHE A 263 6.62 -16.19 -0.54
CA PHE A 263 7.12 -15.69 0.74
C PHE A 263 6.35 -16.34 1.91
N ALA A 264 7.04 -16.58 3.01
CA ALA A 264 6.44 -16.77 4.33
C ALA A 264 6.93 -15.62 5.22
N ILE A 265 6.01 -14.76 5.64
CA ILE A 265 6.31 -13.49 6.28
C ILE A 265 5.66 -13.47 7.67
N PRO A 266 6.40 -13.16 8.77
CA PRO A 266 5.79 -12.92 10.06
C PRO A 266 4.76 -11.78 9.97
N TYR A 267 3.54 -12.04 10.43
CA TYR A 267 2.43 -11.11 10.31
C TYR A 267 1.71 -10.92 11.64
N LEU A 268 1.55 -9.65 12.05
CA LEU A 268 0.86 -9.25 13.29
C LEU A 268 1.28 -10.08 14.53
N ASN A 269 2.56 -10.44 14.63
CA ASN A 269 3.20 -11.20 15.71
C ASN A 269 2.70 -12.64 15.94
N GLN A 270 1.44 -12.94 15.62
CA GLN A 270 0.77 -14.21 15.90
C GLN A 270 0.55 -15.08 14.66
N TYR A 271 0.81 -14.56 13.46
CA TYR A 271 0.50 -15.21 12.21
C TYR A 271 1.71 -15.31 11.29
N THR A 272 1.59 -16.16 10.29
CA THR A 272 2.44 -16.17 9.10
C THR A 272 1.58 -15.93 7.88
N MET A 273 1.97 -14.95 7.07
CA MET A 273 1.38 -14.66 5.77
C MET A 273 2.17 -15.39 4.69
N ILE A 274 1.53 -16.25 3.89
CA ILE A 274 2.14 -17.04 2.83
C ILE A 274 1.58 -16.59 1.49
N GLY A 275 2.44 -16.25 0.56
CA GLY A 275 2.11 -15.76 -0.79
C GLY A 275 3.36 -15.28 -1.54
N THR A 276 3.27 -15.00 -2.79
CA THR A 276 2.06 -14.74 -3.57
C THR A 276 1.97 -15.71 -4.75
N THR A 277 0.76 -15.88 -5.26
CA THR A 277 0.52 -16.54 -6.55
C THR A 277 0.72 -15.56 -7.71
N ASP A 278 0.68 -16.06 -8.94
CA ASP A 278 0.87 -15.26 -10.16
C ASP A 278 0.02 -15.90 -11.28
N ARG A 279 -1.21 -15.38 -11.45
CA ARG A 279 -2.22 -15.93 -12.37
C ARG A 279 -2.86 -14.81 -13.17
N GLU A 280 -3.06 -15.00 -14.46
CA GLU A 280 -3.86 -14.08 -15.27
C GLU A 280 -5.31 -14.04 -14.79
N TYR A 281 -5.86 -12.83 -14.68
CA TYR A 281 -7.21 -12.59 -14.18
C TYR A 281 -8.04 -11.87 -15.23
N LEU A 282 -9.14 -12.51 -15.63
CA LEU A 282 -10.00 -12.03 -16.72
C LEU A 282 -11.39 -11.59 -16.27
N ALA A 283 -11.68 -11.72 -14.95
CA ALA A 283 -12.97 -11.32 -14.40
C ALA A 283 -12.95 -9.88 -13.85
N ASP A 284 -14.04 -9.46 -13.20
CA ASP A 284 -14.17 -8.13 -12.62
C ASP A 284 -13.18 -7.90 -11.44
N PRO A 285 -12.29 -6.91 -11.52
CA PRO A 285 -11.33 -6.62 -10.44
C PRO A 285 -11.96 -6.14 -9.13
N ASN A 286 -13.26 -5.89 -9.07
CA ASN A 286 -13.97 -5.65 -7.81
C ASN A 286 -14.15 -6.94 -6.98
N ASN A 287 -14.13 -8.12 -7.60
CA ASN A 287 -14.46 -9.41 -6.99
C ASN A 287 -13.30 -10.41 -7.11
N VAL A 288 -12.15 -10.04 -6.57
CA VAL A 288 -10.94 -10.88 -6.64
C VAL A 288 -10.88 -11.80 -5.42
N GLU A 289 -11.03 -13.10 -5.67
CA GLU A 289 -10.96 -14.13 -4.63
C GLU A 289 -9.90 -15.18 -4.96
N ILE A 290 -9.32 -15.79 -3.93
CA ILE A 290 -8.37 -16.89 -4.09
C ILE A 290 -9.12 -18.15 -4.57
N SER A 291 -8.54 -18.85 -5.54
CA SER A 291 -9.08 -20.13 -5.99
C SER A 291 -8.55 -21.30 -5.13
N GLN A 292 -9.25 -22.43 -5.14
CA GLN A 292 -8.80 -23.64 -4.45
C GLN A 292 -7.42 -24.09 -4.95
N GLN A 293 -7.14 -23.98 -6.25
CA GLN A 293 -5.84 -24.29 -6.83
C GLN A 293 -4.70 -23.43 -6.28
N GLU A 294 -4.97 -22.13 -6.00
CA GLU A 294 -3.99 -21.26 -5.39
C GLU A 294 -3.77 -21.59 -3.91
N ILE A 295 -4.83 -21.97 -3.19
CA ILE A 295 -4.73 -22.45 -1.80
C ILE A 295 -3.84 -23.70 -1.73
N ASP A 296 -4.16 -24.71 -2.53
CA ASP A 296 -3.41 -25.96 -2.58
C ASP A 296 -1.94 -25.70 -2.91
N TYR A 297 -1.67 -24.87 -3.92
CA TYR A 297 -0.32 -24.46 -4.30
C TYR A 297 0.47 -23.79 -3.15
N LEU A 298 -0.14 -22.86 -2.41
CA LEU A 298 0.55 -22.17 -1.32
C LEU A 298 0.80 -23.11 -0.13
N LEU A 299 -0.11 -24.05 0.14
CA LEU A 299 0.07 -25.06 1.16
C LEU A 299 1.19 -26.04 0.78
N ASP A 300 1.20 -26.53 -0.46
CA ASP A 300 2.23 -27.46 -0.97
C ASP A 300 3.62 -26.82 -0.86
N VAL A 301 3.78 -25.58 -1.36
CA VAL A 301 5.05 -24.86 -1.28
C VAL A 301 5.52 -24.67 0.17
N SER A 302 4.62 -24.34 1.08
CA SER A 302 4.96 -24.21 2.50
C SER A 302 5.39 -25.56 3.07
N ASN A 303 4.62 -26.61 2.80
CA ASN A 303 4.85 -27.96 3.31
C ASN A 303 6.13 -28.60 2.75
N ASP A 304 6.58 -28.17 1.59
CA ASP A 304 7.86 -28.61 1.02
C ASP A 304 9.08 -28.00 1.71
N HIS A 305 8.92 -26.85 2.35
CA HIS A 305 10.03 -26.14 2.98
C HIS A 305 10.05 -26.23 4.51
N PHE A 306 8.90 -26.20 5.16
CA PHE A 306 8.80 -26.16 6.62
C PHE A 306 8.52 -27.53 7.23
N LYS A 307 8.97 -27.72 8.49
CA LYS A 307 8.64 -28.91 9.30
C LYS A 307 7.17 -28.96 9.68
N VAL A 308 6.60 -27.79 9.99
CA VAL A 308 5.16 -27.64 10.26
C VAL A 308 4.42 -27.91 8.96
N GLN A 309 3.50 -28.86 8.99
CA GLN A 309 2.69 -29.22 7.84
C GLN A 309 1.30 -28.57 7.99
N LEU A 310 0.97 -27.74 7.02
CA LEU A 310 -0.29 -26.99 6.97
C LEU A 310 -1.34 -27.72 6.16
N THR A 311 -2.57 -27.57 6.57
CA THR A 311 -3.78 -28.01 5.88
C THR A 311 -4.72 -26.83 5.63
N GLN A 312 -5.76 -27.04 4.84
CA GLN A 312 -6.77 -26.01 4.63
C GLN A 312 -7.46 -25.56 5.93
N ALA A 313 -7.56 -26.42 6.94
CA ALA A 313 -8.14 -26.10 8.24
C ALA A 313 -7.29 -25.10 9.06
N ASP A 314 -6.02 -24.92 8.72
CA ASP A 314 -5.13 -23.96 9.38
C ASP A 314 -5.24 -22.56 8.81
N ILE A 315 -5.99 -22.37 7.70
CA ILE A 315 -6.15 -21.07 7.07
C ILE A 315 -7.15 -20.24 7.87
N ILE A 316 -6.66 -19.15 8.44
CA ILE A 316 -7.47 -18.20 9.22
C ILE A 316 -8.15 -17.20 8.30
N GLN A 317 -7.43 -16.71 7.29
CA GLN A 317 -7.91 -15.69 6.37
C GLN A 317 -7.17 -15.78 5.04
N THR A 318 -7.84 -15.35 3.98
CA THR A 318 -7.24 -15.17 2.66
C THR A 318 -7.45 -13.74 2.17
N PHE A 319 -6.58 -13.28 1.29
CA PHE A 319 -6.80 -12.07 0.52
C PHE A 319 -6.13 -12.15 -0.84
N SER A 320 -6.71 -11.49 -1.80
CA SER A 320 -6.24 -11.43 -3.18
C SER A 320 -6.29 -10.02 -3.73
N GLY A 321 -5.44 -9.75 -4.69
CA GLY A 321 -5.45 -8.51 -5.43
C GLY A 321 -4.96 -8.72 -6.84
N VAL A 322 -5.26 -7.78 -7.73
CA VAL A 322 -4.78 -7.80 -9.11
C VAL A 322 -3.73 -6.72 -9.34
N ARG A 323 -2.66 -7.10 -10.00
CA ARG A 323 -1.62 -6.17 -10.48
C ARG A 323 -2.02 -5.72 -11.89
N PRO A 324 -2.27 -4.42 -12.09
CA PRO A 324 -2.53 -3.89 -13.42
C PRO A 324 -1.19 -3.71 -14.15
N LEU A 325 -0.79 -4.66 -14.98
CA LEU A 325 0.40 -4.54 -15.80
C LEU A 325 0.03 -3.88 -17.13
N CYS A 326 0.91 -2.98 -17.62
CA CYS A 326 0.74 -2.41 -18.94
C CYS A 326 0.84 -3.52 -19.99
N ASP A 327 -0.16 -3.63 -20.86
CA ASP A 327 -0.14 -4.59 -21.96
C ASP A 327 0.75 -4.05 -23.08
N ASP A 328 1.91 -4.68 -23.26
CA ASP A 328 2.89 -4.36 -24.28
C ASP A 328 2.88 -5.35 -25.46
N GLU A 329 1.75 -6.07 -25.64
CA GLU A 329 1.53 -7.11 -26.66
C GLU A 329 2.48 -8.33 -26.50
N SER A 330 3.11 -8.51 -25.35
CA SER A 330 3.96 -9.68 -25.05
C SER A 330 3.11 -10.92 -24.78
N ASP A 331 3.36 -12.02 -25.49
CA ASP A 331 2.66 -13.29 -25.30
C ASP A 331 3.00 -13.99 -23.96
N ASN A 332 4.06 -13.55 -23.28
CA ASN A 332 4.50 -14.17 -22.03
C ASN A 332 4.21 -13.29 -20.80
N PRO A 333 3.27 -13.68 -19.90
CA PRO A 333 2.95 -12.92 -18.70
C PRO A 333 4.14 -12.65 -17.77
N ALA A 334 5.17 -13.51 -17.80
CA ALA A 334 6.38 -13.35 -17.00
C ALA A 334 7.38 -12.34 -17.61
N ALA A 335 7.25 -12.05 -18.91
CA ALA A 335 8.08 -11.10 -19.66
C ALA A 335 7.48 -9.70 -19.76
N ILE A 336 6.19 -9.53 -19.39
CA ILE A 336 5.52 -8.22 -19.39
C ILE A 336 6.29 -7.26 -18.51
N THR A 337 6.53 -6.05 -19.00
CA THR A 337 7.23 -5.04 -18.21
C THR A 337 6.50 -4.79 -16.88
N ARG A 338 7.23 -4.93 -15.79
CA ARG A 338 6.75 -4.63 -14.44
C ARG A 338 7.08 -3.19 -14.02
N ASP A 339 7.54 -2.39 -14.97
CA ASP A 339 7.69 -0.96 -14.80
C ASP A 339 6.35 -0.25 -15.00
N TYR A 340 6.26 1.02 -14.63
CA TYR A 340 5.10 1.83 -14.92
C TYR A 340 5.22 2.51 -16.28
N THR A 341 4.07 2.75 -16.91
CA THR A 341 3.98 3.56 -18.11
C THR A 341 3.10 4.77 -17.84
N LEU A 342 3.62 5.95 -18.15
CA LEU A 342 2.91 7.22 -18.04
C LEU A 342 2.52 7.68 -19.45
N ALA A 343 1.23 7.63 -19.76
CA ALA A 343 0.70 8.03 -21.05
C ALA A 343 0.11 9.44 -20.96
N LEU A 344 0.79 10.41 -21.56
CA LEU A 344 0.30 11.78 -21.69
C LEU A 344 -0.42 11.92 -23.04
N SER A 345 -1.68 12.35 -23.03
CA SER A 345 -2.48 12.56 -24.24
C SER A 345 -3.17 13.91 -24.26
N GLN A 346 -3.22 14.49 -25.47
CA GLN A 346 -3.97 15.68 -25.84
C GLN A 346 -4.49 15.44 -27.26
N ASP A 347 -5.72 15.85 -27.56
CA ASP A 347 -6.26 15.72 -28.92
C ASP A 347 -5.76 16.85 -29.82
N HIS A 348 -5.61 18.07 -29.23
CA HIS A 348 -5.03 19.25 -29.87
C HIS A 348 -4.04 19.93 -28.92
N GLU A 349 -3.17 20.79 -29.46
CA GLU A 349 -2.08 21.44 -28.72
C GLU A 349 -2.55 22.27 -27.51
N ASN A 350 -3.76 22.83 -27.57
CA ASN A 350 -4.32 23.67 -26.51
C ASN A 350 -5.29 22.91 -25.57
N ASP A 351 -5.46 21.61 -25.76
CA ASP A 351 -6.37 20.83 -24.92
C ASP A 351 -5.76 20.57 -23.55
N ALA A 352 -6.63 20.50 -22.53
CA ALA A 352 -6.23 20.07 -21.20
C ALA A 352 -5.65 18.65 -21.24
N PRO A 353 -4.44 18.41 -20.68
CA PRO A 353 -3.79 17.10 -20.75
C PRO A 353 -4.51 16.05 -19.92
N LEU A 354 -4.45 14.80 -20.42
CA LEU A 354 -4.75 13.59 -19.69
C LEU A 354 -3.44 12.84 -19.43
N LEU A 355 -3.11 12.57 -18.18
CA LEU A 355 -2.02 11.67 -17.81
C LEU A 355 -2.60 10.38 -17.25
N SER A 356 -2.39 9.26 -17.92
CA SER A 356 -2.85 7.94 -17.46
C SER A 356 -1.69 7.10 -16.94
N VAL A 357 -1.89 6.45 -15.79
CA VAL A 357 -0.90 5.64 -15.09
C VAL A 357 -1.20 4.17 -15.31
N PHE A 358 -0.36 3.47 -16.06
CA PHE A 358 -0.47 2.03 -16.28
C PHE A 358 0.62 1.31 -15.47
N GLY A 359 0.24 0.35 -14.64
CA GLY A 359 1.18 -0.37 -13.79
C GLY A 359 1.60 0.40 -12.54
N GLY A 360 2.87 0.22 -12.15
CA GLY A 360 3.45 0.80 -10.95
C GLY A 360 3.51 -0.16 -9.78
N LYS A 361 4.41 0.13 -8.85
CA LYS A 361 4.71 -0.68 -7.67
C LYS A 361 4.67 0.17 -6.41
N LEU A 362 4.31 -0.46 -5.30
CA LEU A 362 4.37 0.17 -3.98
C LEU A 362 5.78 0.73 -3.67
N THR A 363 6.84 0.03 -4.04
CA THR A 363 8.23 0.44 -3.77
C THR A 363 8.61 1.74 -4.51
N THR A 364 8.15 1.93 -5.75
CA THR A 364 8.60 3.03 -6.62
C THR A 364 7.54 4.11 -6.84
N TYR A 365 6.45 4.09 -6.06
CA TYR A 365 5.34 5.04 -6.22
C TYR A 365 5.76 6.51 -6.17
N ARG A 366 6.70 6.83 -5.26
CA ARG A 366 7.19 8.18 -5.08
C ARG A 366 7.91 8.69 -6.34
N ARG A 367 8.77 7.84 -6.91
CA ARG A 367 9.48 8.15 -8.15
C ARG A 367 8.53 8.24 -9.34
N LEU A 368 7.52 7.36 -9.39
CA LEU A 368 6.43 7.45 -10.37
C LEU A 368 5.72 8.81 -10.26
N ALA A 369 5.40 9.25 -9.04
CA ALA A 369 4.75 10.55 -8.82
C ALA A 369 5.61 11.73 -9.29
N GLU A 370 6.92 11.73 -8.99
CA GLU A 370 7.85 12.73 -9.52
C GLU A 370 7.87 12.73 -11.07
N SER A 371 7.95 11.53 -11.67
CA SER A 371 7.93 11.39 -13.13
C SER A 371 6.60 11.86 -13.75
N ALA A 372 5.48 11.60 -13.10
CA ALA A 372 4.17 12.12 -13.52
C ALA A 372 4.18 13.65 -13.57
N MET A 373 4.73 14.29 -12.54
CA MET A 373 4.86 15.75 -12.51
C MET A 373 5.89 16.29 -13.52
N GLU A 374 6.96 15.54 -13.83
CA GLU A 374 7.89 15.88 -14.93
C GLU A 374 7.14 15.91 -16.28
N HIS A 375 6.24 14.97 -16.56
CA HIS A 375 5.40 14.95 -17.78
C HIS A 375 4.42 16.14 -17.82
N LEU A 376 3.91 16.56 -16.68
CA LEU A 376 2.96 17.68 -16.58
C LEU A 376 3.64 19.06 -16.48
N GLN A 377 4.96 19.12 -16.29
CA GLN A 377 5.69 20.37 -16.03
C GLN A 377 5.45 21.47 -17.06
N LYS A 378 5.34 21.12 -18.35
CA LYS A 378 5.11 22.11 -19.42
C LYS A 378 3.77 22.85 -19.27
N PHE A 379 2.78 22.24 -18.61
CA PHE A 379 1.47 22.84 -18.34
C PHE A 379 1.45 23.66 -17.05
N PHE A 380 2.42 23.43 -16.17
CA PHE A 380 2.54 24.09 -14.86
C PHE A 380 3.95 24.68 -14.68
N PRO A 381 4.34 25.68 -15.49
CA PRO A 381 5.72 26.20 -15.47
C PRO A 381 6.11 26.85 -14.15
N ASN A 382 5.13 27.28 -13.34
CA ASN A 382 5.33 27.91 -12.03
C ASN A 382 5.27 26.90 -10.86
N ALA A 383 5.05 25.61 -11.11
CA ALA A 383 5.06 24.58 -10.07
C ALA A 383 6.44 24.48 -9.41
N GLY A 384 6.44 24.23 -8.10
CA GLY A 384 7.66 24.03 -7.32
C GLY A 384 8.47 22.80 -7.78
N LYS A 385 9.68 22.68 -7.26
CA LYS A 385 10.57 21.54 -7.53
C LYS A 385 10.09 20.27 -6.80
N ALA A 386 10.60 19.10 -7.24
CA ALA A 386 10.44 17.84 -6.52
C ALA A 386 10.94 17.97 -5.08
N TRP A 387 10.17 17.45 -4.13
CA TRP A 387 10.38 17.66 -2.70
C TRP A 387 10.18 16.40 -1.86
N THR A 388 9.47 15.41 -2.41
CA THR A 388 9.01 14.23 -1.67
C THR A 388 10.12 13.32 -1.19
N GLU A 389 11.30 13.31 -1.82
CA GLU A 389 12.46 12.52 -1.41
C GLU A 389 12.93 12.86 0.01
N LYS A 390 12.92 14.15 0.37
CA LYS A 390 13.46 14.66 1.63
C LYS A 390 12.39 14.92 2.70
N SER A 391 11.11 14.82 2.35
CA SER A 391 10.03 15.07 3.30
C SER A 391 9.70 13.81 4.11
N LEU A 392 9.43 13.97 5.38
CA LEU A 392 8.89 12.91 6.22
C LEU A 392 7.38 12.77 5.97
N LEU A 393 6.83 11.56 6.09
CA LEU A 393 5.39 11.36 6.10
C LEU A 393 4.80 11.71 7.49
N PRO A 394 3.51 12.06 7.55
CA PRO A 394 2.80 12.34 8.79
C PRO A 394 3.06 11.28 9.87
N GLY A 395 3.38 11.73 11.08
CA GLY A 395 3.74 10.85 12.19
C GLY A 395 5.22 10.46 12.28
N ALA A 396 6.03 10.79 11.27
CA ALA A 396 7.49 10.60 11.33
C ALA A 396 8.24 11.85 11.82
N GLU A 397 7.59 13.02 11.86
CA GLU A 397 8.18 14.25 12.36
C GLU A 397 8.46 14.13 13.85
N ASN A 398 9.67 14.54 14.27
CA ASN A 398 10.14 14.50 15.67
C ASN A 398 10.16 13.08 16.28
N LEU A 399 10.06 12.03 15.47
CA LEU A 399 10.15 10.64 15.92
C LEU A 399 11.62 10.26 16.11
N VAL A 400 12.07 10.12 17.36
CA VAL A 400 13.44 9.69 17.68
C VAL A 400 13.61 8.20 17.42
N SER A 401 12.68 7.39 17.94
CA SER A 401 12.57 5.96 17.65
C SER A 401 11.14 5.48 17.94
N VAL A 402 10.72 4.42 17.26
CA VAL A 402 9.39 3.81 17.50
C VAL A 402 9.34 3.20 18.90
N ASP A 403 10.38 2.47 19.32
CA ASP A 403 10.44 1.88 20.65
C ASP A 403 10.40 2.94 21.77
N GLY A 404 11.09 4.08 21.57
CA GLY A 404 11.01 5.21 22.47
C GLY A 404 9.58 5.76 22.60
N LEU A 405 8.89 5.91 21.47
CA LEU A 405 7.51 6.36 21.44
C LEU A 405 6.57 5.36 22.13
N VAL A 406 6.77 4.04 21.97
CA VAL A 406 6.01 3.02 22.68
C VAL A 406 6.12 3.22 24.20
N LEU A 407 7.34 3.43 24.70
CA LEU A 407 7.57 3.67 26.14
C LEU A 407 6.94 5.00 26.61
N GLU A 408 7.00 6.06 25.81
CA GLU A 408 6.37 7.33 26.12
C GLU A 408 4.85 7.20 26.23
N ILE A 409 4.21 6.47 25.30
CA ILE A 409 2.77 6.21 25.30
C ILE A 409 2.38 5.43 26.56
N GLN A 410 3.08 4.35 26.90
CA GLN A 410 2.83 3.54 28.09
C GLN A 410 2.99 4.34 29.39
N ASN A 411 4.02 5.18 29.46
CA ASN A 411 4.24 6.02 30.64
C ASN A 411 3.15 7.08 30.81
N LYS A 412 2.60 7.60 29.69
CA LYS A 412 1.54 8.60 29.74
C LYS A 412 0.17 8.01 30.04
N ILE A 413 -0.19 6.90 29.41
CA ILE A 413 -1.53 6.30 29.52
C ILE A 413 -1.49 5.12 30.50
N LYS A 414 -1.89 5.36 31.72
CA LYS A 414 -1.93 4.32 32.76
C LYS A 414 -2.94 3.21 32.40
N GLY A 415 -2.50 1.97 32.53
CA GLY A 415 -3.31 0.78 32.24
C GLY A 415 -3.28 0.33 30.78
N LEU A 416 -2.58 1.06 29.89
CA LEU A 416 -2.45 0.66 28.50
C LEU A 416 -1.45 -0.49 28.35
N ASP A 417 -1.84 -1.52 27.63
CA ASP A 417 -0.97 -2.67 27.34
C ASP A 417 0.11 -2.35 26.29
N HIS A 418 1.13 -3.19 26.24
CA HIS A 418 2.26 -3.02 25.34
C HIS A 418 1.85 -3.22 23.86
N GLU A 419 0.94 -4.13 23.57
CA GLU A 419 0.49 -4.44 22.21
C GLU A 419 -0.22 -3.23 21.60
N THR A 420 -1.13 -2.61 22.33
CA THR A 420 -1.84 -1.40 21.91
C THR A 420 -0.90 -0.22 21.71
N SER A 421 0.02 0.02 22.68
CA SER A 421 1.03 1.09 22.56
C SER A 421 1.93 0.90 21.35
N SER A 422 2.37 -0.33 21.09
CA SER A 422 3.19 -0.69 19.94
C SER A 422 2.41 -0.51 18.63
N ARG A 423 1.15 -0.93 18.57
CA ARG A 423 0.27 -0.75 17.41
C ARG A 423 0.11 0.73 17.07
N TRP A 424 -0.17 1.57 18.06
CA TRP A 424 -0.31 3.02 17.84
C TRP A 424 0.98 3.68 17.37
N ALA A 425 2.11 3.36 18.03
CA ALA A 425 3.41 3.89 17.64
C ALA A 425 3.78 3.51 16.20
N HIS A 426 3.49 2.27 15.78
CA HIS A 426 3.74 1.82 14.41
C HIS A 426 2.73 2.35 13.40
N ALA A 427 1.45 2.48 13.76
CA ALA A 427 0.43 2.94 12.80
C ALA A 427 0.46 4.47 12.59
N TYR A 428 0.64 5.24 13.66
CA TYR A 428 0.44 6.69 13.68
C TYR A 428 1.71 7.51 13.96
N GLY A 429 2.77 6.87 14.48
CA GLY A 429 3.95 7.58 14.91
C GLY A 429 3.61 8.68 15.93
N THR A 430 4.19 9.86 15.79
CA THR A 430 3.92 11.00 16.68
C THR A 430 2.48 11.54 16.59
N TYR A 431 1.72 11.14 15.53
CA TYR A 431 0.29 11.51 15.43
C TYR A 431 -0.59 10.77 16.44
N THR A 432 -0.07 9.75 17.12
CA THR A 432 -0.70 9.17 18.32
C THR A 432 -1.10 10.26 19.33
N TRP A 433 -0.31 11.31 19.47
CA TRP A 433 -0.60 12.42 20.38
C TRP A 433 -1.81 13.27 19.97
N LYS A 434 -2.23 13.22 18.70
CA LYS A 434 -3.39 13.98 18.22
C LYS A 434 -4.70 13.45 18.82
N PHE A 435 -4.83 12.13 19.00
CA PHE A 435 -6.04 11.56 19.61
C PHE A 435 -5.90 11.28 21.09
N LEU A 436 -4.71 11.03 21.61
CA LEU A 436 -4.50 10.87 23.06
C LEU A 436 -4.66 12.20 23.83
N ASN A 437 -4.41 13.32 23.17
CA ASN A 437 -4.63 14.66 23.66
C ASN A 437 -4.18 14.83 25.14
N HIS A 438 -5.14 15.04 26.07
CA HIS A 438 -4.89 15.21 27.50
C HIS A 438 -5.09 13.94 28.33
N SER A 439 -5.46 12.83 27.71
CA SER A 439 -5.70 11.56 28.39
C SER A 439 -4.45 11.05 29.11
N THR A 440 -4.64 10.50 30.30
CA THR A 440 -3.60 9.96 31.19
C THR A 440 -3.86 8.53 31.61
N SER A 441 -5.05 7.99 31.30
CA SER A 441 -5.45 6.62 31.61
C SER A 441 -6.36 6.05 30.53
N VAL A 442 -6.46 4.71 30.47
CA VAL A 442 -7.35 4.01 29.54
C VAL A 442 -8.83 4.37 29.73
N HIS A 443 -9.24 4.74 30.97
CA HIS A 443 -10.62 5.13 31.28
C HIS A 443 -11.05 6.44 30.61
N GLU A 444 -10.09 7.26 30.18
CA GLU A 444 -10.34 8.54 29.51
C GLU A 444 -10.37 8.40 27.97
N LEU A 445 -10.10 7.19 27.42
CA LEU A 445 -10.07 6.95 25.98
C LEU A 445 -11.45 6.68 25.37
N GLY A 446 -12.51 6.73 26.20
CA GLY A 446 -13.88 6.46 25.80
C GLY A 446 -14.20 4.96 25.76
N GLN A 447 -15.20 4.61 24.95
CA GLN A 447 -15.65 3.23 24.79
C GLN A 447 -14.51 2.32 24.31
N ASP A 448 -14.35 1.17 24.95
CA ASP A 448 -13.47 0.09 24.54
C ASP A 448 -14.25 -0.89 23.66
N PHE A 449 -13.83 -1.04 22.40
CA PHE A 449 -14.42 -1.96 21.42
C PHE A 449 -13.77 -3.35 21.45
N GLY A 450 -12.75 -3.54 22.31
CA GLY A 450 -11.93 -4.74 22.36
C GLY A 450 -10.58 -4.57 21.65
N HIS A 451 -9.64 -5.44 22.04
CA HIS A 451 -8.30 -5.53 21.44
C HIS A 451 -7.52 -4.20 21.38
N GLY A 452 -7.78 -3.30 22.34
CA GLY A 452 -7.12 -2.00 22.42
C GLY A 452 -7.61 -0.96 21.42
N LEU A 453 -8.81 -1.14 20.85
CA LEU A 453 -9.46 -0.12 20.01
C LEU A 453 -10.41 0.70 20.88
N TYR A 454 -10.12 1.99 21.04
CA TYR A 454 -10.88 2.92 21.86
C TYR A 454 -11.57 4.01 21.02
N ALA A 455 -12.64 4.57 21.57
CA ALA A 455 -13.44 5.59 20.89
C ALA A 455 -12.61 6.80 20.42
N GLN A 456 -11.65 7.29 21.20
CA GLN A 456 -10.78 8.39 20.78
C GLN A 456 -9.96 8.06 19.52
N GLU A 457 -9.50 6.81 19.38
CA GLU A 457 -8.84 6.36 18.16
C GLU A 457 -9.83 6.31 16.99
N VAL A 458 -11.02 5.77 17.20
CA VAL A 458 -12.09 5.69 16.18
C VAL A 458 -12.45 7.09 15.69
N ASP A 459 -12.69 8.03 16.61
CA ASP A 459 -13.00 9.43 16.29
C ASP A 459 -11.91 10.06 15.42
N TYR A 460 -10.64 9.86 15.79
CA TYR A 460 -9.50 10.33 15.00
C TYR A 460 -9.47 9.73 13.60
N LEU A 461 -9.72 8.44 13.44
CA LEU A 461 -9.71 7.76 12.14
C LEU A 461 -10.82 8.27 11.23
N VAL A 462 -11.99 8.57 11.78
CA VAL A 462 -13.09 9.17 11.03
C VAL A 462 -12.79 10.64 10.69
N ASP A 463 -12.25 11.43 11.64
CA ASP A 463 -11.97 12.85 11.41
C ASP A 463 -10.78 13.11 10.51
N GLN A 464 -9.74 12.31 10.65
CA GLN A 464 -8.45 12.60 10.05
C GLN A 464 -8.07 11.64 8.91
N GLU A 465 -8.65 10.45 8.86
CA GLU A 465 -8.23 9.39 7.95
C GLU A 465 -9.34 8.84 7.07
N TRP A 466 -10.45 9.55 6.92
CA TRP A 466 -11.60 9.20 6.04
C TRP A 466 -12.24 7.85 6.32
N ALA A 467 -12.09 7.28 7.50
CA ALA A 467 -12.76 6.04 7.85
C ALA A 467 -14.28 6.27 7.99
N ILE A 468 -15.11 5.40 7.42
CA ILE A 468 -16.57 5.52 7.43
C ILE A 468 -17.21 4.29 8.07
N ILE A 469 -16.75 3.10 7.74
CA ILE A 469 -17.28 1.82 8.23
C ILE A 469 -16.23 1.06 9.05
N SER A 470 -16.66 0.11 9.85
CA SER A 470 -15.75 -0.73 10.67
C SER A 470 -14.66 -1.42 9.84
N GLN A 471 -14.98 -1.83 8.62
CA GLN A 471 -14.01 -2.47 7.73
C GLN A 471 -12.83 -1.54 7.36
N ASP A 472 -13.07 -0.23 7.21
CA ASP A 472 -12.01 0.76 6.96
C ASP A 472 -11.05 0.78 8.14
N ILE A 473 -11.59 0.83 9.35
CA ILE A 473 -10.83 0.87 10.60
C ILE A 473 -10.07 -0.44 10.81
N LEU A 474 -10.78 -1.56 10.80
CA LEU A 474 -10.22 -2.85 11.19
C LEU A 474 -9.22 -3.41 10.19
N LYS A 475 -9.47 -3.26 8.87
CA LYS A 475 -8.59 -3.81 7.82
C LYS A 475 -7.48 -2.87 7.39
N ARG A 476 -7.76 -1.56 7.23
CA ARG A 476 -6.82 -0.63 6.60
C ARG A 476 -6.14 0.35 7.54
N ARG A 477 -6.71 0.64 8.72
CA ARG A 477 -6.09 1.56 9.71
C ARG A 477 -5.39 0.80 10.83
N SER A 478 -6.10 -0.08 11.53
CA SER A 478 -5.61 -0.72 12.76
C SER A 478 -5.07 -2.14 12.59
N LYS A 479 -5.45 -2.85 11.51
CA LYS A 479 -5.14 -4.27 11.28
C LYS A 479 -5.74 -5.22 12.33
N LEU A 480 -6.78 -4.81 13.03
CA LEU A 480 -7.44 -5.61 14.07
C LEU A 480 -8.45 -6.64 13.54
N TYR A 481 -8.71 -6.67 12.24
CA TYR A 481 -9.74 -7.50 11.60
C TYR A 481 -9.64 -9.01 11.87
N LEU A 482 -8.44 -9.52 12.23
CA LEU A 482 -8.25 -10.94 12.59
C LEU A 482 -8.60 -11.25 14.05
N LYS A 483 -8.84 -10.24 14.87
CA LYS A 483 -9.12 -10.39 16.29
C LYS A 483 -10.59 -10.16 16.63
N PHE A 484 -11.27 -9.30 15.90
CA PHE A 484 -12.65 -8.91 16.17
C PHE A 484 -13.64 -10.01 15.78
N ASN A 485 -14.56 -10.30 16.69
CA ASN A 485 -15.74 -11.13 16.42
C ASN A 485 -16.94 -10.29 15.94
N GLU A 486 -18.01 -10.97 15.50
CA GLU A 486 -19.19 -10.31 14.93
C GLU A 486 -19.87 -9.32 15.89
N THR A 487 -19.92 -9.63 17.20
CA THR A 487 -20.53 -8.76 18.21
C THR A 487 -19.70 -7.47 18.41
N GLU A 488 -18.39 -7.58 18.43
CA GLU A 488 -17.48 -6.43 18.54
C GLU A 488 -17.55 -5.56 17.29
N ILE A 489 -17.63 -6.16 16.09
CA ILE A 489 -17.84 -5.43 14.82
C ILE A 489 -19.15 -4.68 14.85
N GLN A 490 -20.25 -5.33 15.27
CA GLN A 490 -21.55 -4.69 15.38
C GLN A 490 -21.54 -3.50 16.35
N ALA A 491 -20.90 -3.62 17.51
CA ALA A 491 -20.77 -2.51 18.46
C ALA A 491 -19.99 -1.33 17.87
N LEU A 492 -18.96 -1.60 17.06
CA LEU A 492 -18.22 -0.57 16.34
C LEU A 492 -19.06 0.09 15.24
N ASP A 493 -19.85 -0.68 14.49
CA ASP A 493 -20.74 -0.16 13.44
C ASP A 493 -21.85 0.73 14.03
N GLU A 494 -22.45 0.32 15.15
CA GLU A 494 -23.43 1.13 15.88
C GLU A 494 -22.83 2.46 16.34
N TYR A 495 -21.62 2.44 16.90
CA TYR A 495 -20.92 3.67 17.29
C TYR A 495 -20.62 4.60 16.11
N LEU A 496 -20.16 4.03 14.99
CA LEU A 496 -19.89 4.81 13.77
C LEU A 496 -21.16 5.47 13.21
N LEU A 497 -22.28 4.76 13.23
CA LEU A 497 -23.57 5.31 12.81
C LEU A 497 -23.96 6.53 13.68
N GLU A 498 -23.93 6.38 15.01
CA GLU A 498 -24.21 7.48 15.93
C GLU A 498 -23.24 8.66 15.76
N LEU A 499 -21.96 8.37 15.50
CA LEU A 499 -20.95 9.41 15.28
C LEU A 499 -21.24 10.21 14.00
N HIS A 500 -21.65 9.54 12.93
CA HIS A 500 -22.04 10.20 11.67
C HIS A 500 -23.30 11.05 11.84
N GLU A 501 -24.32 10.56 12.53
CA GLU A 501 -25.54 11.30 12.82
C GLU A 501 -25.25 12.59 13.63
N ARG A 502 -24.43 12.48 14.67
CA ARG A 502 -24.00 13.65 15.49
C ARG A 502 -23.28 14.72 14.69
N ARG A 503 -22.52 14.32 13.66
CA ARG A 503 -21.79 15.25 12.77
C ARG A 503 -22.73 15.95 11.81
N LEU A 504 -23.64 15.20 11.17
CA LEU A 504 -24.64 15.79 10.27
C LEU A 504 -25.49 16.85 11.00
N GLN A 505 -25.85 16.62 12.26
CA GLN A 505 -26.60 17.59 13.07
C GLN A 505 -25.78 18.86 13.37
N LYS A 506 -24.45 18.76 13.55
CA LYS A 506 -23.59 19.92 13.79
C LYS A 506 -23.35 20.76 12.54
N ASP A 507 -23.35 20.15 11.37
CA ASP A 507 -23.16 20.84 10.08
C ASP A 507 -24.43 21.59 9.62
N VAL A 508 -25.60 21.27 10.20
CA VAL A 508 -26.90 21.91 9.91
C VAL A 508 -27.23 23.03 10.92
N ALA A 509 -26.55 23.10 12.07
CA ALA A 509 -26.77 24.09 13.13
C ALA A 509 -25.77 25.24 13.02
#